data_6ca8abbad21deac637fe2453febae0f0
#
_entry.id   6ca8abbad21deac637fe2453febae0f0
#
_cell.length_a   1.000
_cell.length_b   1.000
_cell.length_c   1.000
_cell.angle_alpha   90.00
_cell.angle_beta   90.00
_cell.angle_gamma   90.00
#
_symmetry.space_group_name_H-M   'P 1'
#
loop_
_entity.id
_entity.type
_entity.pdbx_description
1 polymer ?
#
loop_
_entity_poly.entity_id
_entity_poly.type
_entity_poly.pdbx_seq_one_letter_code
_entity_poly.pdbx_strand_id
1 'polypeptide(L)'
;MLDCSKALTMYSPLDTVRPHVPRLTLQDFVREHYGSSEVHLKPPQQVMRDPILYNIGACLRVLFEHPDENNSLLVDQIALSLQSHLYQTYSATPASSPRARGGLAPWQESRAKEAMEADLDKEITIARLAHDCRLSASQFARAFRQSTGCTPHRWLLQRRVERAQDLLLTSDKTLAEIASSCGFFDPSHLTRAFSQTVGTSPGLWRRARQA
;
A
#
# COMPACT_ATOMS: atom_id res chain seq x y z
N MET A 1 17.31 7.19 2.28
CA MET A 1 18.42 6.61 1.48
C MET A 1 18.98 5.47 2.31
N LEU A 2 18.62 4.22 1.99
CA LEU A 2 19.12 3.03 2.66
C LEU A 2 20.55 2.82 2.17
N ASP A 3 21.51 2.88 3.08
CA ASP A 3 22.92 2.59 2.77
C ASP A 3 23.11 1.08 2.61
N CYS A 4 22.87 0.59 1.40
CA CYS A 4 23.03 -0.82 1.04
C CYS A 4 24.51 -1.26 0.96
N SER A 5 25.45 -0.33 1.01
CA SER A 5 26.88 -0.62 0.93
C SER A 5 27.40 -1.46 2.11
N LYS A 6 26.68 -1.47 3.23
CA LYS A 6 27.03 -2.25 4.43
C LYS A 6 26.46 -3.69 4.43
N ALA A 7 25.67 -4.06 3.42
CA ALA A 7 24.95 -5.34 3.42
C ALA A 7 25.64 -6.44 2.63
N LEU A 8 26.79 -6.17 1.98
CA LEU A 8 27.45 -7.16 1.12
C LEU A 8 28.93 -7.29 1.48
N THR A 9 29.33 -8.47 1.97
CA THR A 9 30.72 -8.82 2.23
C THR A 9 31.12 -10.00 1.34
N MET A 10 32.21 -9.85 0.58
CA MET A 10 32.76 -10.91 -0.25
C MET A 10 33.97 -11.55 0.41
N TYR A 11 33.98 -12.88 0.49
CA TYR A 11 35.13 -13.70 0.88
C TYR A 11 35.36 -14.76 -0.16
N SER A 12 36.61 -14.87 -0.65
CA SER A 12 37.10 -15.95 -1.53
C SER A 12 38.15 -16.76 -0.80
N PRO A 13 38.13 -18.11 -0.89
CA PRO A 13 38.86 -18.85 -1.94
C PRO A 13 37.96 -19.82 -2.74
N LEU A 14 36.68 -19.83 -2.48
CA LEU A 14 35.71 -20.55 -3.31
C LEU A 14 34.95 -19.49 -4.06
N ASP A 15 34.88 -19.44 -5.34
CA ASP A 15 34.16 -18.48 -6.21
C ASP A 15 32.69 -18.39 -5.83
N THR A 16 32.43 -17.86 -4.61
CA THR A 16 31.11 -17.78 -3.98
C THR A 16 30.82 -16.35 -3.57
N VAL A 17 29.68 -15.82 -4.01
CA VAL A 17 29.11 -14.57 -3.52
C VAL A 17 28.15 -14.90 -2.36
N ARG A 18 28.39 -14.30 -1.20
CA ARG A 18 27.54 -14.45 0.00
C ARG A 18 26.86 -13.13 0.32
N PRO A 19 25.67 -12.86 -0.20
CA PRO A 19 24.93 -11.67 0.18
C PRO A 19 24.49 -11.78 1.65
N HIS A 20 24.84 -10.77 2.45
CA HIS A 20 24.37 -10.64 3.82
C HIS A 20 23.29 -9.55 3.86
N VAL A 21 22.05 -9.94 4.12
CA VAL A 21 20.94 -9.00 4.28
C VAL A 21 20.61 -8.92 5.77
N PRO A 22 20.87 -7.77 6.44
CA PRO A 22 20.50 -7.60 7.84
C PRO A 22 19.01 -7.79 8.03
N ARG A 23 18.61 -8.44 9.12
CA ARG A 23 17.19 -8.70 9.42
C ARG A 23 16.37 -7.42 9.46
N LEU A 24 16.88 -6.36 10.05
CA LEU A 24 16.19 -5.07 10.12
C LEU A 24 15.95 -4.48 8.73
N THR A 25 16.94 -4.53 7.84
CA THR A 25 16.82 -4.03 6.47
C THR A 25 15.73 -4.79 5.70
N LEU A 26 15.66 -6.12 5.87
CA LEU A 26 14.61 -6.92 5.25
C LEU A 26 13.23 -6.65 5.86
N GLN A 27 13.16 -6.44 7.17
CA GLN A 27 11.91 -6.06 7.85
C GLN A 27 11.40 -4.69 7.39
N ASP A 28 12.28 -3.70 7.27
CA ASP A 28 11.92 -2.38 6.76
C ASP A 28 11.44 -2.44 5.32
N PHE A 29 12.13 -3.19 4.47
CA PHE A 29 11.70 -3.46 3.10
C PHE A 29 10.32 -4.11 3.03
N VAL A 30 10.08 -5.15 3.83
CA VAL A 30 8.79 -5.88 3.86
C VAL A 30 7.68 -4.99 4.40
N ARG A 31 7.94 -4.19 5.42
CA ARG A 31 6.99 -3.21 5.95
C ARG A 31 6.62 -2.17 4.89
N GLU A 32 7.61 -1.65 4.17
CA GLU A 32 7.41 -0.62 3.15
C GLU A 32 6.67 -1.16 1.92
N HIS A 33 6.99 -2.36 1.45
CA HIS A 33 6.49 -2.89 0.16
C HIS A 33 5.33 -3.87 0.30
N TYR A 34 5.21 -4.55 1.45
CA TYR A 34 4.20 -5.60 1.69
C TYR A 34 3.28 -5.30 2.88
N GLY A 35 3.59 -4.27 3.68
CA GLY A 35 2.77 -3.84 4.84
C GLY A 35 2.82 -4.79 6.04
N SER A 36 3.75 -5.75 6.05
CA SER A 36 3.97 -6.68 7.16
C SER A 36 5.22 -6.27 7.95
N SER A 37 5.16 -6.32 9.27
CA SER A 37 6.31 -6.09 10.15
C SER A 37 7.04 -7.40 10.51
N GLU A 38 6.44 -8.55 10.23
CA GLU A 38 7.00 -9.85 10.56
C GLU A 38 7.63 -10.51 9.34
N VAL A 39 8.90 -10.87 9.48
CA VAL A 39 9.65 -11.59 8.47
C VAL A 39 10.18 -12.89 9.07
N HIS A 40 9.61 -13.99 8.63
CA HIS A 40 10.06 -15.34 8.94
C HIS A 40 10.47 -16.03 7.64
N LEU A 41 11.76 -16.18 7.41
CA LEU A 41 12.27 -16.93 6.29
C LEU A 41 12.41 -18.42 6.67
N LYS A 42 11.97 -19.30 5.80
CA LYS A 42 12.21 -20.74 5.92
C LYS A 42 13.63 -21.04 5.45
N PRO A 43 14.45 -21.73 6.26
CA PRO A 43 15.72 -22.23 5.75
C PRO A 43 15.44 -23.21 4.60
N PRO A 44 16.25 -23.19 3.52
CA PRO A 44 16.12 -24.17 2.46
C PRO A 44 16.34 -25.58 3.04
N GLN A 45 15.41 -26.49 2.78
CA GLN A 45 15.47 -27.87 3.29
C GLN A 45 16.57 -28.72 2.61
N GLN A 46 17.05 -28.27 1.47
CA GLN A 46 18.12 -28.87 0.69
C GLN A 46 18.98 -27.80 0.02
N VAL A 47 20.20 -28.13 -0.39
CA VAL A 47 21.01 -27.25 -1.25
C VAL A 47 20.32 -27.11 -2.58
N MET A 48 19.57 -26.00 -2.73
CA MET A 48 18.83 -25.67 -3.94
C MET A 48 19.66 -24.74 -4.82
N ARG A 49 19.66 -25.02 -6.12
CA ARG A 49 20.16 -24.05 -7.11
C ARG A 49 19.01 -23.05 -7.38
N ASP A 50 19.16 -21.84 -6.88
CA ASP A 50 18.26 -20.74 -7.20
C ASP A 50 18.86 -19.91 -8.34
N PRO A 51 18.29 -19.99 -9.56
CA PRO A 51 18.84 -19.28 -10.72
C PRO A 51 18.81 -17.77 -10.57
N ILE A 52 17.83 -17.23 -9.81
CA ILE A 52 17.70 -15.79 -9.59
C ILE A 52 18.79 -15.30 -8.65
N LEU A 53 19.01 -16.00 -7.54
CA LEU A 53 20.11 -15.67 -6.62
C LEU A 53 21.46 -15.81 -7.30
N TYR A 54 21.64 -16.84 -8.14
CA TYR A 54 22.86 -17.03 -8.91
C TYR A 54 23.13 -15.84 -9.84
N ASN A 55 22.14 -15.40 -10.61
CA ASN A 55 22.30 -14.26 -11.54
C ASN A 55 22.51 -12.94 -10.80
N ILE A 56 21.81 -12.70 -9.69
CA ILE A 56 22.04 -11.54 -8.83
C ILE A 56 23.48 -11.55 -8.31
N GLY A 57 23.98 -12.69 -7.85
CA GLY A 57 25.36 -12.85 -7.40
C GLY A 57 26.36 -12.57 -8.52
N ALA A 58 26.11 -13.06 -9.73
CA ALA A 58 26.96 -12.80 -10.89
C ALA A 58 27.00 -11.31 -11.25
N CYS A 59 25.86 -10.60 -11.23
CA CYS A 59 25.81 -9.16 -11.44
C CYS A 59 26.60 -8.39 -10.37
N LEU A 60 26.44 -8.75 -9.10
CA LEU A 60 27.16 -8.11 -8.00
C LEU A 60 28.67 -8.32 -8.11
N ARG A 61 29.12 -9.51 -8.53
CA ARG A 61 30.55 -9.79 -8.75
C ARG A 61 31.16 -8.83 -9.76
N VAL A 62 30.52 -8.64 -10.90
CA VAL A 62 30.99 -7.71 -11.95
C VAL A 62 31.07 -6.27 -11.43
N LEU A 63 30.08 -5.83 -10.65
CA LEU A 63 30.05 -4.47 -10.08
C LEU A 63 31.15 -4.23 -9.05
N PHE A 64 31.51 -5.26 -8.27
CA PHE A 64 32.59 -5.18 -7.28
C PHE A 64 34.00 -5.31 -7.89
N GLU A 65 34.11 -5.90 -9.08
CA GLU A 65 35.36 -5.93 -9.85
C GLU A 65 35.70 -4.56 -10.44
N HIS A 66 34.70 -3.67 -10.59
CA HIS A 66 34.84 -2.30 -11.15
C HIS A 66 34.30 -1.23 -10.20
N PRO A 67 34.92 -1.01 -9.02
CA PRO A 67 34.38 -0.13 -7.98
C PRO A 67 34.45 1.36 -8.32
N ASP A 68 35.25 1.76 -9.29
CA ASP A 68 35.46 3.16 -9.68
C ASP A 68 34.31 3.74 -10.54
N GLU A 69 33.42 2.91 -11.03
CA GLU A 69 32.22 3.34 -11.71
C GLU A 69 31.12 3.72 -10.70
N ASN A 70 30.44 4.82 -10.94
CA ASN A 70 29.35 5.30 -10.05
C ASN A 70 28.09 4.44 -10.21
N ASN A 71 28.15 3.21 -9.72
CA ASN A 71 27.12 2.17 -9.85
C ASN A 71 26.14 2.12 -8.65
N SER A 72 26.14 3.15 -7.77
CA SER A 72 25.36 3.12 -6.54
C SER A 72 23.86 2.86 -6.78
N LEU A 73 23.27 3.49 -7.79
CA LEU A 73 21.86 3.28 -8.15
C LEU A 73 21.59 1.84 -8.62
N LEU A 74 22.52 1.26 -9.38
CA LEU A 74 22.38 -0.12 -9.87
C LEU A 74 22.50 -1.13 -8.71
N VAL A 75 23.41 -0.90 -7.78
CA VAL A 75 23.57 -1.71 -6.56
C VAL A 75 22.29 -1.64 -5.71
N ASP A 76 21.70 -0.45 -5.55
CA ASP A 76 20.44 -0.28 -4.82
C ASP A 76 19.28 -1.05 -5.48
N GLN A 77 19.16 -1.02 -6.81
CA GLN A 77 18.14 -1.76 -7.55
C GLN A 77 18.32 -3.28 -7.43
N ILE A 78 19.56 -3.76 -7.49
CA ILE A 78 19.87 -5.18 -7.28
C ILE A 78 19.56 -5.60 -5.84
N ALA A 79 19.87 -4.77 -4.84
CA ALA A 79 19.56 -5.04 -3.45
C ALA A 79 18.03 -5.12 -3.20
N LEU A 80 17.25 -4.23 -3.81
CA LEU A 80 15.78 -4.30 -3.75
C LEU A 80 15.24 -5.58 -4.43
N SER A 81 15.81 -5.96 -5.57
CA SER A 81 15.46 -7.19 -6.28
C SER A 81 15.77 -8.44 -5.44
N LEU A 82 16.93 -8.47 -4.78
CA LEU A 82 17.33 -9.53 -3.85
C LEU A 82 16.35 -9.66 -2.68
N GLN A 83 16.02 -8.55 -2.00
CA GLN A 83 15.11 -8.54 -0.87
C GLN A 83 13.70 -9.00 -1.28
N SER A 84 13.21 -8.54 -2.44
CA SER A 84 11.93 -8.95 -3.00
C SER A 84 11.90 -10.46 -3.27
N HIS A 85 12.95 -11.01 -3.92
CA HIS A 85 13.05 -12.42 -4.22
C HIS A 85 13.13 -13.28 -2.94
N LEU A 86 13.96 -12.87 -1.96
CA LEU A 86 14.08 -13.56 -0.68
C LEU A 86 12.73 -13.65 0.04
N TYR A 87 12.00 -12.55 0.12
CA TYR A 87 10.70 -12.53 0.79
C TYR A 87 9.65 -13.35 0.04
N GLN A 88 9.56 -13.23 -1.28
CA GLN A 88 8.55 -13.95 -2.08
C GLN A 88 8.79 -15.46 -2.11
N THR A 89 10.06 -15.88 -2.17
CA THR A 89 10.40 -17.30 -2.37
C THR A 89 10.57 -18.05 -1.04
N TYR A 90 11.16 -17.38 -0.04
CA TYR A 90 11.55 -18.03 1.21
C TYR A 90 10.75 -17.61 2.43
N SER A 91 9.73 -16.75 2.30
CA SER A 91 8.87 -16.40 3.44
C SER A 91 8.09 -17.61 3.96
N ALA A 92 8.02 -17.72 5.29
CA ALA A 92 7.20 -18.74 5.96
C ALA A 92 5.71 -18.44 5.88
N THR A 93 5.35 -17.15 5.85
CA THR A 93 4.00 -16.68 5.56
C THR A 93 3.82 -16.59 4.06
N PRO A 94 2.68 -17.07 3.49
CA PRO A 94 2.42 -16.84 2.07
C PRO A 94 2.57 -15.34 1.81
N ALA A 95 3.50 -14.97 0.95
CA ALA A 95 3.58 -13.60 0.49
C ALA A 95 2.17 -13.26 0.00
N SER A 96 1.50 -12.33 0.68
CA SER A 96 0.26 -11.76 0.17
C SER A 96 0.54 -11.41 -1.29
N SER A 97 -0.26 -11.98 -2.21
CA SER A 97 -0.01 -11.97 -3.66
C SER A 97 0.69 -10.70 -4.12
N PRO A 98 1.72 -10.81 -4.98
CA PRO A 98 2.37 -9.63 -5.54
C PRO A 98 1.24 -8.77 -6.09
N ARG A 99 1.05 -7.59 -5.50
CA ARG A 99 -0.02 -6.69 -5.93
C ARG A 99 0.07 -6.48 -7.41
N ALA A 100 -1.08 -6.46 -8.04
CA ALA A 100 -1.21 -6.09 -9.44
C ALA A 100 -0.29 -4.90 -9.72
N ARG A 101 0.66 -5.10 -10.65
CA ARG A 101 1.65 -4.06 -11.00
C ARG A 101 0.93 -2.73 -11.18
N GLY A 102 1.22 -1.76 -10.29
CA GLY A 102 0.65 -0.40 -10.35
C GLY A 102 -0.36 -0.02 -9.27
N GLY A 103 -0.72 -0.92 -8.31
CA GLY A 103 -1.55 -0.58 -7.14
C GLY A 103 -0.76 0.08 -6.01
N LEU A 104 -1.47 0.55 -4.97
CA LEU A 104 -0.88 1.07 -3.73
C LEU A 104 -0.19 -0.06 -2.93
N ALA A 105 0.88 0.25 -2.24
CA ALA A 105 1.43 -0.63 -1.22
C ALA A 105 0.42 -0.80 -0.04
N PRO A 106 0.44 -1.92 0.73
CA PRO A 106 -0.50 -2.12 1.85
C PRO A 106 -0.56 -0.96 2.82
N TRP A 107 0.60 -0.43 3.20
CA TRP A 107 0.67 0.71 4.09
C TRP A 107 0.10 2.00 3.47
N GLN A 108 0.29 2.20 2.14
CA GLN A 108 -0.26 3.35 1.42
C GLN A 108 -1.80 3.27 1.38
N GLU A 109 -2.33 2.08 1.12
CA GLU A 109 -3.78 1.87 1.08
C GLU A 109 -4.41 2.04 2.46
N SER A 110 -3.83 1.45 3.52
CA SER A 110 -4.30 1.64 4.90
C SER A 110 -4.22 3.11 5.29
N ARG A 111 -3.06 3.76 5.06
CA ARG A 111 -2.85 5.16 5.36
C ARG A 111 -3.86 6.08 4.66
N ALA A 112 -4.10 5.83 3.36
CA ALA A 112 -5.07 6.63 2.60
C ALA A 112 -6.50 6.44 3.10
N LYS A 113 -6.91 5.20 3.41
CA LYS A 113 -8.24 4.90 3.94
C LYS A 113 -8.44 5.50 5.32
N GLU A 114 -7.48 5.32 6.23
CA GLU A 114 -7.49 5.91 7.58
C GLU A 114 -7.61 7.44 7.54
N ALA A 115 -6.81 8.10 6.68
CA ALA A 115 -6.88 9.54 6.52
C ALA A 115 -8.23 10.02 5.99
N MET A 116 -8.85 9.28 5.06
CA MET A 116 -10.18 9.59 4.55
C MET A 116 -11.28 9.33 5.58
N GLU A 117 -11.18 8.28 6.40
CA GLU A 117 -12.14 7.95 7.45
C GLU A 117 -12.07 8.91 8.64
N ALA A 118 -10.88 9.37 9.00
CA ALA A 118 -10.69 10.32 10.10
C ALA A 118 -11.29 11.72 9.81
N ASP A 119 -11.31 12.13 8.55
CA ASP A 119 -11.73 13.48 8.13
C ASP A 119 -12.94 13.42 7.17
N LEU A 120 -13.91 12.50 7.38
CA LEU A 120 -15.08 12.32 6.49
C LEU A 120 -15.91 13.59 6.32
N ASP A 121 -16.00 14.42 7.35
CA ASP A 121 -16.74 15.68 7.39
C ASP A 121 -15.98 16.84 6.74
N LYS A 122 -14.69 16.68 6.43
CA LYS A 122 -13.82 17.72 5.89
C LYS A 122 -13.52 17.53 4.41
N GLU A 123 -13.00 18.57 3.81
CA GLU A 123 -12.49 18.51 2.45
C GLU A 123 -11.12 17.81 2.44
N ILE A 124 -11.05 16.66 1.79
CA ILE A 124 -9.82 15.90 1.61
C ILE A 124 -9.37 16.05 0.17
N THR A 125 -8.17 16.58 -0.01
CA THR A 125 -7.59 16.74 -1.36
C THR A 125 -6.78 15.50 -1.76
N ILE A 126 -6.87 15.12 -3.03
CA ILE A 126 -6.04 14.04 -3.61
C ILE A 126 -4.55 14.34 -3.44
N ALA A 127 -4.15 15.62 -3.51
CA ALA A 127 -2.77 16.03 -3.35
C ALA A 127 -2.21 15.70 -1.95
N ARG A 128 -3.01 15.91 -0.88
CA ARG A 128 -2.63 15.55 0.50
C ARG A 128 -2.46 14.04 0.64
N LEU A 129 -3.44 13.24 0.19
CA LEU A 129 -3.36 11.78 0.24
C LEU A 129 -2.17 11.22 -0.54
N ALA A 130 -1.90 11.79 -1.72
CA ALA A 130 -0.75 11.40 -2.54
C ALA A 130 0.57 11.74 -1.85
N HIS A 131 0.69 12.93 -1.25
CA HIS A 131 1.86 13.33 -0.48
C HIS A 131 2.12 12.38 0.70
N ASP A 132 1.08 12.02 1.46
CA ASP A 132 1.19 11.10 2.61
C ASP A 132 1.59 9.68 2.17
N CYS A 133 1.28 9.31 0.91
CA CYS A 133 1.69 8.06 0.27
C CYS A 133 3.01 8.17 -0.52
N ARG A 134 3.70 9.32 -0.51
CA ARG A 134 4.92 9.59 -1.28
C ARG A 134 4.76 9.36 -2.79
N LEU A 135 3.60 9.76 -3.32
CA LEU A 135 3.24 9.64 -4.74
C LEU A 135 2.84 11.00 -5.31
N SER A 136 2.88 11.14 -6.63
CA SER A 136 2.19 12.25 -7.29
C SER A 136 0.67 12.03 -7.27
N ALA A 137 -0.12 13.09 -7.39
CA ALA A 137 -1.59 13.00 -7.37
C ALA A 137 -2.14 12.04 -8.45
N SER A 138 -1.56 12.05 -9.65
CA SER A 138 -1.95 11.18 -10.76
C SER A 138 -1.56 9.71 -10.52
N GLN A 139 -0.37 9.46 -9.97
CA GLN A 139 0.07 8.12 -9.59
C GLN A 139 -0.82 7.54 -8.48
N PHE A 140 -1.10 8.34 -7.44
CA PHE A 140 -1.97 7.94 -6.34
C PHE A 140 -3.38 7.57 -6.82
N ALA A 141 -4.03 8.44 -7.60
CA ALA A 141 -5.39 8.19 -8.08
C ALA A 141 -5.49 6.90 -8.91
N ARG A 142 -4.50 6.63 -9.79
CA ARG A 142 -4.43 5.42 -10.58
C ARG A 142 -4.17 4.18 -9.72
N ALA A 143 -3.18 4.25 -8.82
CA ALA A 143 -2.81 3.15 -7.95
C ALA A 143 -3.92 2.82 -6.94
N PHE A 144 -4.59 3.83 -6.38
CA PHE A 144 -5.74 3.65 -5.49
C PHE A 144 -6.89 2.93 -6.20
N ARG A 145 -7.23 3.38 -7.44
CA ARG A 145 -8.27 2.71 -8.24
C ARG A 145 -7.90 1.26 -8.53
N GLN A 146 -6.65 0.97 -8.78
CA GLN A 146 -6.18 -0.39 -9.06
C GLN A 146 -6.25 -1.29 -7.82
N SER A 147 -5.96 -0.75 -6.63
CA SER A 147 -6.03 -1.51 -5.37
C SER A 147 -7.45 -1.70 -4.87
N THR A 148 -8.32 -0.68 -4.98
CA THR A 148 -9.66 -0.66 -4.35
C THR A 148 -10.81 -0.88 -5.34
N GLY A 149 -10.53 -0.90 -6.64
CA GLY A 149 -11.54 -1.02 -7.69
C GLY A 149 -12.30 0.29 -8.02
N CYS A 150 -12.10 1.37 -7.24
CA CYS A 150 -12.79 2.64 -7.45
C CYS A 150 -11.85 3.85 -7.24
N THR A 151 -12.26 5.01 -7.72
CA THR A 151 -11.48 6.24 -7.51
C THR A 151 -11.53 6.69 -6.05
N PRO A 152 -10.51 7.44 -5.54
CA PRO A 152 -10.51 7.95 -4.17
C PRO A 152 -11.78 8.75 -3.83
N HIS A 153 -12.23 9.61 -4.76
CA HIS A 153 -13.45 10.39 -4.57
C HIS A 153 -14.71 9.50 -4.43
N ARG A 154 -14.82 8.46 -5.27
CA ARG A 154 -15.96 7.52 -5.20
C ARG A 154 -15.93 6.72 -3.89
N TRP A 155 -14.76 6.31 -3.45
CA TRP A 155 -14.57 5.61 -2.18
C TRP A 155 -14.99 6.48 -0.99
N LEU A 156 -14.52 7.74 -0.95
CA LEU A 156 -14.90 8.71 0.08
C LEU A 156 -16.41 8.95 0.10
N LEU A 157 -17.01 9.13 -1.07
CA LEU A 157 -18.46 9.35 -1.19
C LEU A 157 -19.25 8.15 -0.64
N GLN A 158 -18.80 6.94 -0.90
CA GLN A 158 -19.42 5.72 -0.37
C GLN A 158 -19.33 5.67 1.16
N ARG A 159 -18.17 5.99 1.77
CA ARG A 159 -18.00 6.06 3.22
C ARG A 159 -18.90 7.12 3.86
N ARG A 160 -19.03 8.29 3.21
CA ARG A 160 -19.95 9.32 3.64
C ARG A 160 -21.41 8.87 3.63
N VAL A 161 -21.82 8.13 2.61
CA VAL A 161 -23.17 7.56 2.53
C VAL A 161 -23.39 6.50 3.62
N GLU A 162 -22.43 5.61 3.86
CA GLU A 162 -22.50 4.63 4.96
C GLU A 162 -22.64 5.34 6.33
N ARG A 163 -21.83 6.37 6.57
CA ARG A 163 -21.97 7.20 7.78
C ARG A 163 -23.34 7.87 7.90
N ALA A 164 -23.90 8.34 6.77
CA ALA A 164 -25.23 8.91 6.75
C ALA A 164 -26.32 7.86 7.06
N GLN A 165 -26.17 6.62 6.59
CA GLN A 165 -27.05 5.52 6.95
C GLN A 165 -27.06 5.26 8.45
N ASP A 166 -25.89 5.22 9.09
CA ASP A 166 -25.77 5.05 10.53
C ASP A 166 -26.48 6.16 11.29
N LEU A 167 -26.25 7.42 10.91
CA LEU A 167 -26.89 8.57 11.54
C LEU A 167 -28.41 8.62 11.32
N LEU A 168 -28.89 8.16 10.17
CA LEU A 168 -30.32 8.04 9.89
C LEU A 168 -31.01 7.01 10.81
N LEU A 169 -30.30 5.98 11.25
CA LEU A 169 -30.82 4.93 12.16
C LEU A 169 -30.68 5.30 13.64
N THR A 170 -29.55 5.91 14.00
CA THR A 170 -29.15 6.08 15.40
C THR A 170 -29.44 7.47 15.96
N SER A 171 -30.00 8.37 15.17
CA SER A 171 -30.26 9.74 15.62
C SER A 171 -31.52 10.34 14.98
N ASP A 172 -32.10 11.36 15.66
CA ASP A 172 -33.21 12.15 15.16
C ASP A 172 -32.79 13.38 14.34
N LYS A 173 -31.52 13.43 13.94
CA LYS A 173 -30.94 14.52 13.15
C LYS A 173 -31.71 14.72 11.86
N THR A 174 -31.87 15.99 11.49
CA THR A 174 -32.40 16.40 10.19
C THR A 174 -31.45 16.03 9.06
N LEU A 175 -31.95 15.98 7.83
CA LEU A 175 -31.08 15.70 6.67
C LEU A 175 -30.01 16.79 6.47
N ALA A 176 -30.25 18.02 6.91
CA ALA A 176 -29.28 19.10 6.85
C ALA A 176 -28.12 18.86 7.83
N GLU A 177 -28.42 18.47 9.06
CA GLU A 177 -27.39 18.13 10.07
C GLU A 177 -26.60 16.90 9.68
N ILE A 178 -27.26 15.87 9.12
CA ILE A 178 -26.57 14.67 8.62
C ILE A 178 -25.66 15.00 7.43
N ALA A 179 -26.14 15.83 6.49
CA ALA A 179 -25.32 16.25 5.36
C ALA A 179 -24.03 16.94 5.84
N SER A 180 -24.17 17.92 6.75
CA SER A 180 -23.01 18.59 7.34
C SER A 180 -22.08 17.63 8.10
N SER A 181 -22.64 16.75 8.94
CA SER A 181 -21.87 15.80 9.75
C SER A 181 -21.12 14.74 8.91
N CYS A 182 -21.53 14.52 7.66
CA CYS A 182 -20.93 13.56 6.73
C CYS A 182 -20.12 14.23 5.61
N GLY A 183 -19.89 15.55 5.66
CA GLY A 183 -19.08 16.28 4.70
C GLY A 183 -19.74 16.46 3.32
N PHE A 184 -21.07 16.45 3.25
CA PHE A 184 -21.80 16.85 2.05
C PHE A 184 -22.01 18.37 2.06
N PHE A 185 -21.96 18.97 0.88
CA PHE A 185 -22.12 20.42 0.72
C PHE A 185 -23.50 20.90 1.19
N ASP A 186 -24.56 20.15 0.85
CA ASP A 186 -25.93 20.43 1.22
C ASP A 186 -26.79 19.14 1.26
N PRO A 187 -28.05 19.21 1.76
CA PRO A 187 -28.95 18.06 1.78
C PRO A 187 -29.31 17.50 0.41
N SER A 188 -29.28 18.31 -0.64
CA SER A 188 -29.55 17.85 -2.01
C SER A 188 -28.41 17.00 -2.56
N HIS A 189 -27.18 17.40 -2.26
CA HIS A 189 -25.98 16.61 -2.57
C HIS A 189 -26.02 15.26 -1.84
N LEU A 190 -26.31 15.26 -0.53
CA LEU A 190 -26.51 14.01 0.24
C LEU A 190 -27.59 13.13 -0.42
N THR A 191 -28.78 13.69 -0.70
CA THR A 191 -29.90 12.93 -1.25
C THR A 191 -29.56 12.30 -2.59
N ARG A 192 -28.87 13.02 -3.47
CA ARG A 192 -28.42 12.52 -4.78
C ARG A 192 -27.42 11.37 -4.61
N ALA A 193 -26.37 11.60 -3.81
CA ALA A 193 -25.34 10.60 -3.58
C ALA A 193 -25.90 9.32 -2.91
N PHE A 194 -26.75 9.50 -1.92
CA PHE A 194 -27.42 8.41 -1.21
C PHE A 194 -28.29 7.60 -2.16
N SER A 195 -29.16 8.26 -2.96
CA SER A 195 -30.05 7.57 -3.90
C SER A 195 -29.28 6.82 -4.99
N GLN A 196 -28.16 7.36 -5.45
CA GLN A 196 -27.28 6.69 -6.42
C GLN A 196 -26.59 5.46 -5.83
N THR A 197 -26.26 5.47 -4.54
CA THR A 197 -25.52 4.38 -3.88
C THR A 197 -26.45 3.31 -3.32
N VAL A 198 -27.59 3.72 -2.71
CA VAL A 198 -28.51 2.86 -1.95
C VAL A 198 -29.76 2.48 -2.76
N GLY A 199 -30.06 3.20 -3.84
CA GLY A 199 -31.23 2.97 -4.71
C GLY A 199 -32.54 3.58 -4.20
N THR A 200 -32.54 4.28 -3.04
CA THR A 200 -33.73 4.95 -2.48
C THR A 200 -33.34 6.23 -1.78
N SER A 201 -34.29 7.13 -1.54
CA SER A 201 -34.01 8.40 -0.85
C SER A 201 -33.75 8.19 0.66
N PRO A 202 -32.95 9.08 1.31
CA PRO A 202 -32.66 8.98 2.74
C PRO A 202 -33.91 8.94 3.61
N GLY A 203 -34.93 9.75 3.28
CA GLY A 203 -36.18 9.82 4.03
C GLY A 203 -37.03 8.54 3.91
N LEU A 204 -37.09 7.95 2.71
CA LEU A 204 -37.78 6.66 2.51
C LEU A 204 -37.02 5.53 3.21
N TRP A 205 -35.69 5.55 3.12
CA TRP A 205 -34.83 4.56 3.74
C TRP A 205 -34.94 4.58 5.28
N ARG A 206 -34.99 5.78 5.91
CA ARG A 206 -35.21 5.93 7.36
C ARG A 206 -36.55 5.34 7.77
N ARG A 207 -37.66 5.74 7.10
CA ARG A 207 -39.02 5.24 7.42
C ARG A 207 -39.14 3.72 7.31
N ALA A 208 -38.56 3.13 6.29
CA ALA A 208 -38.65 1.68 6.07
C ALA A 208 -37.89 0.84 7.11
N ARG A 209 -37.02 1.46 7.94
CA ARG A 209 -36.23 0.77 8.97
C ARG A 209 -36.60 1.17 10.41
N GLN A 210 -37.44 2.17 10.57
CA GLN A 210 -37.99 2.56 11.88
C GLN A 210 -39.42 2.07 12.09
N ALA A 211 -40.06 1.49 11.06
CA ALA A 211 -41.33 0.77 11.12
C ALA A 211 -41.11 -0.70 11.44
#